data_9acacf182855e3e20dbd7d6b12b9c023
#
_entry.id   9acacf182855e3e20dbd7d6b12b9c023
#
_cell.length_a   1.000
_cell.length_b   1.000
_cell.length_c   1.000
_cell.angle_alpha   90.00
_cell.angle_beta   90.00
_cell.angle_gamma   90.00
#
_symmetry.space_group_name_H-M   'P 1'
#
loop_
_entity.id
_entity.type
_entity.pdbx_description
1 polymer ?
#
loop_
_entity_poly.entity_id
_entity_poly.type
_entity_poly.pdbx_seq_one_letter_code
_entity_poly.pdbx_strand_id
1 'polypeptide(L)'
;METELRILVGLGITLLLVMLRLEAQSFGAAEYDEQAGGRRGSLLRRIAWYALGVGGIVVLLFAHPNAGFDLRLTVGDRIGILLGLALGGLGVAQAIGFALYHYRRIRLPDVGSYPAALANQILTAFIDEATFRGALFGYLLWLGAPVDLAIVGQAVAYTLATRTGAPGRDRYRFLLTLVIGLLGGYVTWVTGGIGAAFLGNAITRVAVFLATGHEGQLAPRGKEPEEVERRSRAPEGWRAVDRPSREALRKPSARESGRDR
;
A
#
# COMPACT_ATOMS: atom_id res chain seq x y z
N MET A 1 -35.08 15.71 -4.42
CA MET A 1 -34.17 16.85 -4.68
C MET A 1 -33.05 16.96 -3.64
N GLU A 2 -33.33 17.06 -2.34
CA GLU A 2 -32.29 17.15 -1.31
C GLU A 2 -31.41 15.88 -1.22
N THR A 3 -32.04 14.70 -1.23
CA THR A 3 -31.33 13.41 -1.19
C THR A 3 -30.47 13.19 -2.45
N GLU A 4 -30.97 13.54 -3.60
CA GLU A 4 -30.23 13.41 -4.87
C GLU A 4 -29.01 14.32 -4.91
N LEU A 5 -29.15 15.56 -4.43
CA LEU A 5 -28.04 16.49 -4.32
C LEU A 5 -26.96 15.94 -3.36
N ARG A 6 -27.35 15.39 -2.22
CA ARG A 6 -26.44 14.77 -1.27
C ARG A 6 -25.66 13.60 -1.87
N ILE A 7 -26.33 12.75 -2.66
CA ILE A 7 -25.70 11.63 -3.36
C ILE A 7 -24.70 12.14 -4.41
N LEU A 8 -25.07 13.16 -5.19
CA LEU A 8 -24.17 13.76 -6.18
C LEU A 8 -22.94 14.40 -5.52
N VAL A 9 -23.10 15.09 -4.39
CA VAL A 9 -22.00 15.63 -3.60
C VAL A 9 -21.09 14.51 -3.10
N GLY A 10 -21.66 13.43 -2.57
CA GLY A 10 -20.90 12.27 -2.14
C GLY A 10 -20.12 11.60 -3.28
N LEU A 11 -20.73 11.48 -4.46
CA LEU A 11 -20.03 10.97 -5.65
C LEU A 11 -18.86 11.90 -6.04
N GLY A 12 -19.09 13.21 -6.03
CA GLY A 12 -18.04 14.20 -6.29
C GLY A 12 -16.87 14.08 -5.32
N ILE A 13 -17.15 13.92 -4.02
CA ILE A 13 -16.12 13.69 -2.98
C ILE A 13 -15.37 12.39 -3.24
N THR A 14 -16.07 11.31 -3.61
CA THR A 14 -15.44 10.02 -3.93
C THR A 14 -14.46 10.18 -5.11
N LEU A 15 -14.84 10.88 -6.15
CA LEU A 15 -13.96 11.16 -7.29
C LEU A 15 -12.76 12.02 -6.87
N LEU A 16 -12.96 13.02 -6.01
CA LEU A 16 -11.87 13.82 -5.45
C LEU A 16 -10.90 12.97 -4.61
N LEU A 17 -11.39 12.01 -3.83
CA LEU A 17 -10.54 11.07 -3.09
C LEU A 17 -9.71 10.18 -4.02
N VAL A 18 -10.31 9.69 -5.12
CA VAL A 18 -9.57 8.94 -6.16
C VAL A 18 -8.50 9.82 -6.80
N MET A 19 -8.81 11.07 -7.16
CA MET A 19 -7.84 12.03 -7.70
C MET A 19 -6.74 12.36 -6.69
N LEU A 20 -7.09 12.55 -5.43
CA LEU A 20 -6.11 12.76 -4.35
C LEU A 20 -5.13 11.57 -4.24
N ARG A 21 -5.61 10.36 -4.47
CA ARG A 21 -4.75 9.16 -4.48
C ARG A 21 -3.83 9.12 -5.70
N LEU A 22 -4.30 9.53 -6.87
CA LEU A 22 -3.47 9.66 -8.07
C LEU A 22 -2.33 10.67 -7.85
N GLU A 23 -2.62 11.77 -7.14
CA GLU A 23 -1.66 12.83 -6.84
C GLU A 23 -0.81 12.58 -5.57
N ALA A 24 -0.93 11.43 -4.93
CA ALA A 24 -0.22 11.11 -3.68
C ALA A 24 1.30 11.33 -3.77
N GLN A 25 1.89 11.12 -4.96
CA GLN A 25 3.32 11.35 -5.20
C GLN A 25 3.68 12.83 -5.12
N SER A 26 2.86 13.72 -5.68
CA SER A 26 3.06 15.18 -5.63
C SER A 26 3.08 15.71 -4.20
N PHE A 27 2.34 15.05 -3.30
CA PHE A 27 2.32 15.34 -1.87
C PHE A 27 3.44 14.64 -1.08
N GLY A 28 4.21 13.75 -1.70
CA GLY A 28 5.21 12.92 -1.02
C GLY A 28 4.59 11.88 -0.08
N ALA A 29 3.33 11.51 -0.30
CA ALA A 29 2.58 10.54 0.49
C ALA A 29 2.58 9.13 -0.14
N ALA A 30 2.91 9.01 -1.43
CA ALA A 30 2.98 7.72 -2.11
C ALA A 30 4.10 6.84 -1.58
N GLU A 31 5.19 7.46 -1.10
CA GLU A 31 6.39 6.78 -0.63
C GLU A 31 6.94 7.50 0.59
N TYR A 32 7.30 6.71 1.61
CA TYR A 32 8.04 7.23 2.73
C TYR A 32 9.51 7.32 2.33
N ASP A 33 9.94 8.52 1.95
CA ASP A 33 11.35 8.83 1.74
C ASP A 33 11.90 9.56 2.97
N GLU A 34 12.76 8.89 3.73
CA GLU A 34 13.42 9.50 4.89
C GLU A 34 14.27 10.70 4.51
N GLN A 35 14.88 10.68 3.31
CA GLN A 35 15.67 11.80 2.80
C GLN A 35 14.80 13.01 2.45
N ALA A 36 13.56 12.79 2.04
CA ALA A 36 12.59 13.86 1.83
C ALA A 36 12.01 14.40 3.15
N GLY A 37 12.03 13.61 4.23
CA GLY A 37 11.51 14.00 5.55
C GLY A 37 12.27 15.15 6.21
N GLY A 38 13.52 15.42 5.82
CA GLY A 38 14.33 16.53 6.36
C GLY A 38 13.89 17.94 5.92
N ARG A 39 13.00 18.06 4.95
CA ARG A 39 12.48 19.36 4.49
C ARG A 39 11.09 19.62 5.09
N ARG A 40 10.96 20.67 5.91
CA ARG A 40 9.66 21.08 6.50
C ARG A 40 8.51 21.15 5.48
N GLY A 41 8.78 21.55 4.23
CA GLY A 41 7.78 21.60 3.16
C GLY A 41 7.25 20.25 2.70
N SER A 42 8.03 19.16 2.86
CA SER A 42 7.59 17.81 2.52
C SER A 42 6.65 17.24 3.60
N LEU A 43 6.94 17.53 4.87
CA LEU A 43 6.09 17.11 5.98
C LEU A 43 4.71 17.80 5.91
N LEU A 44 4.66 19.11 5.67
CA LEU A 44 3.41 19.86 5.54
C LEU A 44 2.54 19.34 4.39
N ARG A 45 3.14 19.07 3.22
CA ARG A 45 2.40 18.49 2.09
C ARG A 45 1.82 17.12 2.42
N ARG A 46 2.59 16.28 3.12
CA ARG A 46 2.13 14.97 3.55
C ARG A 46 0.99 15.06 4.57
N ILE A 47 1.11 15.95 5.56
CA ILE A 47 0.03 16.22 6.51
C ILE A 47 -1.21 16.74 5.78
N ALA A 48 -1.05 17.63 4.80
CA ALA A 48 -2.16 18.11 3.99
C ALA A 48 -2.85 16.99 3.22
N TRP A 49 -2.10 16.04 2.65
CA TRP A 49 -2.66 14.88 1.98
C TRP A 49 -3.51 14.00 2.92
N TYR A 50 -3.02 13.72 4.14
CA TYR A 50 -3.81 12.98 5.13
C TYR A 50 -5.04 13.75 5.58
N ALA A 51 -4.89 15.05 5.83
CA ALA A 51 -6.01 15.90 6.23
C ALA A 51 -7.10 15.93 5.15
N LEU A 52 -6.72 16.05 3.87
CA LEU A 52 -7.66 16.00 2.74
C LEU A 52 -8.29 14.62 2.59
N GLY A 53 -7.51 13.54 2.72
CA GLY A 53 -8.03 12.18 2.61
C GLY A 53 -9.01 11.84 3.73
N VAL A 54 -8.59 11.99 4.98
CA VAL A 54 -9.45 11.73 6.15
C VAL A 54 -10.62 12.71 6.19
N GLY A 55 -10.37 14.00 5.95
CA GLY A 55 -11.41 15.02 5.89
C GLY A 55 -12.44 14.73 4.81
N GLY A 56 -12.01 14.31 3.61
CA GLY A 56 -12.90 13.88 2.54
C GLY A 56 -13.78 12.68 2.93
N ILE A 57 -13.20 11.69 3.61
CA ILE A 57 -13.96 10.53 4.13
C ILE A 57 -15.00 10.99 5.17
N VAL A 58 -14.61 11.87 6.10
CA VAL A 58 -15.52 12.43 7.11
C VAL A 58 -16.65 13.20 6.44
N VAL A 59 -16.34 14.08 5.49
CA VAL A 59 -17.37 14.83 4.74
C VAL A 59 -18.29 13.87 3.99
N LEU A 60 -17.77 12.80 3.40
CA LEU A 60 -18.54 11.78 2.71
C LEU A 60 -19.54 11.08 3.65
N LEU A 61 -19.12 10.76 4.88
CA LEU A 61 -20.02 10.17 5.90
C LEU A 61 -21.22 11.07 6.24
N PHE A 62 -21.04 12.39 6.18
CA PHE A 62 -22.14 13.34 6.41
C PHE A 62 -22.92 13.68 5.13
N ALA A 63 -22.26 13.69 3.98
CA ALA A 63 -22.89 14.02 2.71
C ALA A 63 -23.84 12.91 2.24
N HIS A 64 -23.42 11.64 2.32
CA HIS A 64 -24.28 10.54 1.90
C HIS A 64 -25.29 10.17 2.99
N PRO A 65 -26.59 10.03 2.68
CA PRO A 65 -27.63 9.77 3.68
C PRO A 65 -27.41 8.53 4.53
N ASN A 66 -26.82 7.50 3.97
CA ASN A 66 -26.60 6.21 4.62
C ASN A 66 -25.18 5.65 4.31
N ALA A 67 -24.18 6.52 4.43
CA ALA A 67 -22.78 6.22 4.02
C ALA A 67 -22.24 4.93 4.65
N GLY A 68 -22.54 4.66 5.91
CA GLY A 68 -22.05 3.46 6.60
C GLY A 68 -22.45 2.18 5.88
N PHE A 69 -23.71 2.06 5.51
CA PHE A 69 -24.25 0.87 4.87
C PHE A 69 -24.02 0.85 3.35
N ASP A 70 -24.43 1.91 2.67
CA ASP A 70 -24.39 1.96 1.20
C ASP A 70 -22.96 2.02 0.67
N LEU A 71 -22.09 2.80 1.34
CA LEU A 71 -20.68 2.94 0.98
C LEU A 71 -19.75 2.00 1.76
N ARG A 72 -20.30 1.03 2.49
CA ARG A 72 -19.49 0.06 3.26
C ARG A 72 -18.46 0.67 4.21
N LEU A 73 -18.64 1.93 4.62
CA LEU A 73 -17.74 2.66 5.52
C LEU A 73 -17.98 2.28 7.00
N THR A 74 -18.05 0.97 7.25
CA THR A 74 -18.19 0.35 8.57
C THR A 74 -17.06 -0.63 8.82
N VAL A 75 -16.94 -1.08 10.07
CA VAL A 75 -15.96 -2.13 10.42
C VAL A 75 -16.33 -3.48 9.80
N GLY A 76 -17.63 -3.70 9.57
CA GLY A 76 -18.15 -4.99 9.08
C GLY A 76 -18.37 -6.01 10.18
N ASP A 77 -18.63 -7.27 9.80
CA ASP A 77 -18.93 -8.37 10.71
C ASP A 77 -17.68 -8.87 11.47
N ARG A 78 -17.90 -9.56 12.59
CA ARG A 78 -16.83 -10.11 13.46
C ARG A 78 -15.90 -11.09 12.75
N ILE A 79 -16.40 -11.84 11.77
CA ILE A 79 -15.57 -12.71 10.93
C ILE A 79 -14.50 -11.91 10.15
N GLY A 80 -14.73 -10.62 9.98
CA GLY A 80 -13.79 -9.69 9.31
C GLY A 80 -12.42 -9.65 9.95
N ILE A 81 -12.31 -9.86 11.27
CA ILE A 81 -11.01 -9.90 11.94
C ILE A 81 -10.19 -11.09 11.43
N LEU A 82 -10.79 -12.28 11.36
CA LEU A 82 -10.11 -13.48 10.86
C LEU A 82 -9.75 -13.36 9.38
N LEU A 83 -10.67 -12.84 8.56
CA LEU A 83 -10.42 -12.62 7.13
C LEU A 83 -9.34 -11.56 6.91
N GLY A 84 -9.34 -10.49 7.70
CA GLY A 84 -8.32 -9.46 7.67
C GLY A 84 -6.94 -9.98 8.07
N LEU A 85 -6.87 -10.80 9.12
CA LEU A 85 -5.62 -11.46 9.54
C LEU A 85 -5.13 -12.46 8.49
N ALA A 86 -6.03 -13.24 7.87
CA ALA A 86 -5.68 -14.15 6.79
C ALA A 86 -5.14 -13.40 5.56
N LEU A 87 -5.80 -12.32 5.15
CA LEU A 87 -5.35 -11.45 4.07
C LEU A 87 -4.00 -10.80 4.38
N GLY A 88 -3.83 -10.31 5.61
CA GLY A 88 -2.56 -9.76 6.09
C GLY A 88 -1.45 -10.82 6.12
N GLY A 89 -1.76 -12.05 6.56
CA GLY A 89 -0.83 -13.18 6.56
C GLY A 89 -0.33 -13.53 5.15
N LEU A 90 -1.24 -13.53 4.16
CA LEU A 90 -0.86 -13.67 2.75
C LEU A 90 0.06 -12.54 2.29
N GLY A 91 -0.25 -11.29 2.69
CA GLY A 91 0.59 -10.13 2.40
C GLY A 91 1.98 -10.23 3.02
N VAL A 92 2.10 -10.71 4.26
CA VAL A 92 3.38 -10.97 4.94
C VAL A 92 4.18 -12.03 4.20
N ALA A 93 3.56 -13.17 3.91
CA ALA A 93 4.23 -14.28 3.20
C ALA A 93 4.76 -13.81 1.84
N GLN A 94 3.99 -13.01 1.14
CA GLN A 94 4.36 -12.42 -0.12
C GLN A 94 5.50 -11.40 0.00
N ALA A 95 5.46 -10.48 0.99
CA ALA A 95 6.52 -9.51 1.23
C ALA A 95 7.85 -10.21 1.52
N ILE A 96 7.82 -11.27 2.35
CA ILE A 96 8.99 -12.09 2.65
C ILE A 96 9.50 -12.83 1.41
N GLY A 97 8.60 -13.52 0.69
CA GLY A 97 8.95 -14.26 -0.54
C GLY A 97 9.57 -13.33 -1.58
N PHE A 98 9.02 -12.15 -1.72
CA PHE A 98 9.51 -11.12 -2.61
C PHE A 98 10.90 -10.60 -2.19
N ALA A 99 11.11 -10.26 -0.91
CA ALA A 99 12.40 -9.81 -0.40
C ALA A 99 13.49 -10.88 -0.59
N LEU A 100 13.15 -12.16 -0.33
CA LEU A 100 14.07 -13.27 -0.54
C LEU A 100 14.40 -13.48 -2.03
N TYR A 101 13.42 -13.36 -2.91
CA TYR A 101 13.63 -13.53 -4.34
C TYR A 101 14.49 -12.41 -4.96
N HIS A 102 14.16 -11.14 -4.67
CA HIS A 102 14.81 -9.98 -5.29
C HIS A 102 16.09 -9.55 -4.59
N TYR A 103 16.08 -9.52 -3.26
CA TYR A 103 17.18 -8.98 -2.47
C TYR A 103 18.06 -10.05 -1.81
N ARG A 104 17.65 -11.33 -1.88
CA ARG A 104 18.35 -12.44 -1.23
C ARG A 104 18.57 -12.22 0.29
N ARG A 105 17.81 -11.31 0.89
CA ARG A 105 17.90 -10.96 2.31
C ARG A 105 16.56 -10.49 2.84
N ILE A 106 16.35 -10.68 4.15
CA ILE A 106 15.24 -10.12 4.89
C ILE A 106 15.81 -9.01 5.77
N ARG A 107 15.19 -7.85 5.78
CA ARG A 107 15.50 -6.78 6.72
C ARG A 107 14.58 -6.91 7.92
N LEU A 108 15.17 -6.81 9.10
CA LEU A 108 14.45 -6.73 10.37
C LEU A 108 14.80 -5.38 11.00
N PRO A 109 14.06 -4.31 10.67
CA PRO A 109 14.30 -3.00 11.26
C PRO A 109 13.92 -3.01 12.74
N ASP A 110 14.54 -2.13 13.50
CA ASP A 110 14.02 -1.75 14.80
C ASP A 110 12.75 -0.91 14.59
N VAL A 111 11.60 -1.55 14.81
CA VAL A 111 10.28 -0.96 14.58
C VAL A 111 10.09 0.34 15.39
N GLY A 112 10.71 0.42 16.59
CA GLY A 112 10.67 1.59 17.46
C GLY A 112 11.33 2.83 16.86
N SER A 113 12.27 2.66 15.93
CA SER A 113 13.00 3.76 15.29
C SER A 113 12.22 4.45 14.16
N TYR A 114 11.10 3.86 13.70
CA TYR A 114 10.35 4.37 12.52
C TYR A 114 8.84 4.58 12.75
N PRO A 115 8.41 5.23 13.85
CA PRO A 115 6.99 5.38 14.14
C PRO A 115 6.24 6.17 13.05
N ALA A 116 6.88 7.19 12.48
CA ALA A 116 6.28 7.99 11.41
C ALA A 116 6.07 7.18 10.12
N ALA A 117 7.00 6.30 9.77
CA ALA A 117 6.85 5.44 8.59
C ALA A 117 5.71 4.43 8.80
N LEU A 118 5.63 3.81 9.96
CA LEU A 118 4.54 2.89 10.29
C LEU A 118 3.18 3.59 10.28
N ALA A 119 3.09 4.77 10.88
CA ALA A 119 1.88 5.60 10.82
C ALA A 119 1.49 5.93 9.38
N ASN A 120 2.47 6.25 8.52
CA ASN A 120 2.25 6.47 7.09
C ASN A 120 1.63 5.24 6.41
N GLN A 121 2.14 4.02 6.68
CA GLN A 121 1.59 2.79 6.10
C GLN A 121 0.14 2.57 6.51
N ILE A 122 -0.16 2.73 7.79
CA ILE A 122 -1.50 2.50 8.35
C ILE A 122 -2.50 3.56 7.85
N LEU A 123 -2.13 4.86 7.90
CA LEU A 123 -3.01 5.94 7.45
C LEU A 123 -3.29 5.86 5.95
N THR A 124 -2.26 5.55 5.15
CA THR A 124 -2.45 5.37 3.70
C THR A 124 -3.33 4.16 3.41
N ALA A 125 -3.15 3.03 4.13
CA ALA A 125 -4.04 1.89 4.02
C ALA A 125 -5.50 2.26 4.32
N PHE A 126 -5.74 3.05 5.38
CA PHE A 126 -7.08 3.50 5.72
C PHE A 126 -7.72 4.35 4.62
N ILE A 127 -6.99 5.34 4.09
CA ILE A 127 -7.49 6.21 3.01
C ILE A 127 -7.75 5.39 1.75
N ASP A 128 -6.85 4.47 1.39
CA ASP A 128 -7.01 3.59 0.23
C ASP A 128 -8.26 2.71 0.37
N GLU A 129 -8.45 2.06 1.53
CA GLU A 129 -9.59 1.17 1.74
C GLU A 129 -10.92 1.94 1.79
N ALA A 130 -10.96 3.07 2.50
CA ALA A 130 -12.16 3.89 2.55
C ALA A 130 -12.52 4.47 1.17
N THR A 131 -11.54 4.83 0.35
CA THR A 131 -11.77 5.36 -1.00
C THR A 131 -12.24 4.29 -1.97
N PHE A 132 -11.51 3.16 -2.07
CA PHE A 132 -11.76 2.19 -3.14
C PHE A 132 -12.74 1.09 -2.71
N ARG A 133 -12.60 0.48 -1.53
CA ARG A 133 -13.47 -0.61 -1.05
C ARG A 133 -14.69 -0.07 -0.31
N GLY A 134 -14.59 1.12 0.26
CA GLY A 134 -15.72 1.85 0.80
C GLY A 134 -16.47 2.60 -0.29
N ALA A 135 -16.07 3.83 -0.51
CA ALA A 135 -16.82 4.79 -1.33
C ALA A 135 -17.02 4.34 -2.79
N LEU A 136 -15.95 4.06 -3.53
CA LEU A 136 -16.05 3.71 -4.95
C LEU A 136 -16.83 2.41 -5.16
N PHE A 137 -16.50 1.36 -4.40
CA PHE A 137 -17.21 0.08 -4.48
C PHE A 137 -18.69 0.23 -4.10
N GLY A 138 -18.98 0.96 -3.02
CA GLY A 138 -20.35 1.23 -2.59
C GLY A 138 -21.16 1.99 -3.64
N TYR A 139 -20.58 3.01 -4.27
CA TYR A 139 -21.25 3.73 -5.36
C TYR A 139 -21.49 2.86 -6.59
N LEU A 140 -20.56 1.98 -6.97
CA LEU A 140 -20.77 1.05 -8.07
C LEU A 140 -21.94 0.12 -7.80
N LEU A 141 -22.05 -0.42 -6.57
CA LEU A 141 -23.21 -1.23 -6.18
C LEU A 141 -24.50 -0.42 -6.16
N TRP A 142 -24.46 0.79 -5.61
CA TRP A 142 -25.62 1.68 -5.54
C TRP A 142 -26.14 2.07 -6.94
N LEU A 143 -25.24 2.23 -7.91
CA LEU A 143 -25.57 2.46 -9.32
C LEU A 143 -26.11 1.21 -10.04
N GLY A 144 -26.24 0.07 -9.34
CA GLY A 144 -26.77 -1.17 -9.87
C GLY A 144 -25.74 -2.06 -10.58
N ALA A 145 -24.44 -1.80 -10.41
CA ALA A 145 -23.44 -2.70 -10.98
C ALA A 145 -23.50 -4.08 -10.29
N PRO A 146 -23.40 -5.19 -11.02
CA PRO A 146 -23.21 -6.52 -10.45
C PRO A 146 -21.99 -6.54 -9.52
N VAL A 147 -22.05 -7.33 -8.45
CA VAL A 147 -21.04 -7.38 -7.41
C VAL A 147 -19.64 -7.68 -7.95
N ASP A 148 -19.54 -8.65 -8.84
CA ASP A 148 -18.32 -9.04 -9.52
C ASP A 148 -17.71 -7.89 -10.33
N LEU A 149 -18.52 -7.16 -11.09
CA LEU A 149 -18.06 -5.99 -11.83
C LEU A 149 -17.66 -4.84 -10.90
N ALA A 150 -18.36 -4.64 -9.79
CA ALA A 150 -17.99 -3.63 -8.80
C ALA A 150 -16.65 -3.99 -8.12
N ILE A 151 -16.42 -5.27 -7.77
CA ILE A 151 -15.15 -5.75 -7.23
C ILE A 151 -14.01 -5.56 -8.23
N VAL A 152 -14.20 -5.91 -9.50
CA VAL A 152 -13.19 -5.73 -10.55
C VAL A 152 -12.94 -4.24 -10.80
N GLY A 153 -13.99 -3.44 -10.94
CA GLY A 153 -13.88 -2.01 -11.21
C GLY A 153 -13.09 -1.25 -10.16
N GLN A 154 -13.42 -1.46 -8.88
CA GLN A 154 -12.67 -0.82 -7.79
C GLN A 154 -11.22 -1.34 -7.70
N ALA A 155 -10.97 -2.65 -7.98
CA ALA A 155 -9.63 -3.21 -7.95
C ALA A 155 -8.74 -2.65 -9.08
N VAL A 156 -9.29 -2.49 -10.27
CA VAL A 156 -8.60 -1.85 -11.40
C VAL A 156 -8.30 -0.38 -11.08
N ALA A 157 -9.29 0.36 -10.59
CA ALA A 157 -9.12 1.76 -10.21
C ALA A 157 -8.04 1.93 -9.13
N TYR A 158 -8.07 1.09 -8.09
CA TYR A 158 -7.03 1.05 -7.05
C TYR A 158 -5.65 0.78 -7.63
N THR A 159 -5.54 -0.25 -8.46
CA THR A 159 -4.27 -0.64 -9.06
C THR A 159 -3.69 0.46 -9.94
N LEU A 160 -4.52 1.12 -10.73
CA LEU A 160 -4.09 2.26 -11.54
C LEU A 160 -3.68 3.44 -10.66
N ALA A 161 -4.48 3.78 -9.65
CA ALA A 161 -4.20 4.91 -8.77
C ALA A 161 -2.92 4.72 -7.95
N THR A 162 -2.61 3.49 -7.54
CA THR A 162 -1.39 3.20 -6.77
C THR A 162 -0.14 3.15 -7.62
N ARG A 163 -0.25 3.07 -8.95
CA ARG A 163 0.90 2.92 -9.87
C ARG A 163 1.24 4.11 -10.72
N THR A 164 0.32 5.03 -10.94
CA THR A 164 0.51 6.14 -11.88
C THR A 164 1.68 7.05 -11.57
N GLY A 165 2.20 7.01 -10.35
CA GLY A 165 3.38 7.80 -9.95
C GLY A 165 4.62 6.98 -9.58
N ALA A 166 4.58 5.64 -9.62
CA ALA A 166 5.71 4.84 -9.15
C ALA A 166 6.83 4.73 -10.19
N PRO A 167 8.08 5.09 -9.88
CA PRO A 167 9.22 4.77 -10.70
C PRO A 167 9.40 3.24 -10.74
N GLY A 168 9.65 2.70 -11.93
CA GLY A 168 9.82 1.26 -12.14
C GLY A 168 8.48 0.53 -12.31
N ARG A 169 8.03 0.44 -13.54
CA ARG A 169 6.81 -0.27 -13.97
C ARG A 169 7.01 -1.79 -13.91
N ASP A 170 7.07 -2.39 -12.73
CA ASP A 170 7.14 -3.83 -12.61
C ASP A 170 5.74 -4.45 -12.79
N ARG A 171 5.63 -5.36 -13.77
CA ARG A 171 4.41 -6.11 -14.06
C ARG A 171 3.94 -6.93 -12.87
N TYR A 172 4.88 -7.43 -12.07
CA TYR A 172 4.58 -8.21 -10.87
C TYR A 172 3.84 -7.36 -9.82
N ARG A 173 4.30 -6.13 -9.58
CA ARG A 173 3.62 -5.22 -8.65
C ARG A 173 2.21 -4.85 -9.12
N PHE A 174 2.01 -4.72 -10.45
CA PHE A 174 0.67 -4.50 -10.99
C PHE A 174 -0.26 -5.68 -10.67
N LEU A 175 0.17 -6.89 -11.00
CA LEU A 175 -0.61 -8.09 -10.73
C LEU A 175 -0.93 -8.24 -9.24
N LEU A 176 0.06 -7.93 -8.40
CA LEU A 176 -0.08 -8.02 -6.97
C LEU A 176 -1.10 -7.05 -6.40
N THR A 177 -1.01 -5.75 -6.74
CA THR A 177 -1.98 -4.75 -6.31
C THR A 177 -3.38 -5.08 -6.84
N LEU A 178 -3.49 -5.67 -8.04
CA LEU A 178 -4.75 -6.13 -8.58
C LEU A 178 -5.33 -7.28 -7.74
N VAL A 179 -4.52 -8.29 -7.41
CA VAL A 179 -4.95 -9.42 -6.57
C VAL A 179 -5.40 -8.94 -5.19
N ILE A 180 -4.61 -8.08 -4.54
CA ILE A 180 -4.99 -7.47 -3.26
C ILE A 180 -6.28 -6.64 -3.41
N GLY A 181 -6.42 -5.94 -4.53
CA GLY A 181 -7.63 -5.19 -4.86
C GLY A 181 -8.87 -6.07 -4.94
N LEU A 182 -8.78 -7.17 -5.65
CA LEU A 182 -9.86 -8.15 -5.82
C LEU A 182 -10.21 -8.81 -4.48
N LEU A 183 -9.21 -9.31 -3.75
CA LEU A 183 -9.42 -9.95 -2.45
C LEU A 183 -10.00 -8.97 -1.43
N GLY A 184 -9.48 -7.74 -1.35
CA GLY A 184 -10.01 -6.70 -0.47
C GLY A 184 -11.46 -6.34 -0.80
N GLY A 185 -11.81 -6.21 -2.08
CA GLY A 185 -13.19 -5.98 -2.53
C GLY A 185 -14.12 -7.13 -2.16
N TYR A 186 -13.69 -8.37 -2.38
CA TYR A 186 -14.45 -9.56 -2.01
C TYR A 186 -14.68 -9.66 -0.49
N VAL A 187 -13.63 -9.44 0.31
CA VAL A 187 -13.73 -9.47 1.77
C VAL A 187 -14.64 -8.35 2.26
N THR A 188 -14.57 -7.15 1.71
CA THR A 188 -15.49 -6.04 2.02
C THR A 188 -16.94 -6.39 1.69
N TRP A 189 -17.17 -7.07 0.57
CA TRP A 189 -18.51 -7.55 0.22
C TRP A 189 -19.05 -8.55 1.24
N VAL A 190 -18.26 -9.57 1.59
CA VAL A 190 -18.66 -10.65 2.50
C VAL A 190 -18.90 -10.14 3.92
N THR A 191 -18.04 -9.22 4.40
CA THR A 191 -18.12 -8.71 5.78
C THR A 191 -19.03 -7.49 5.91
N GLY A 192 -19.48 -6.91 4.81
CA GLY A 192 -20.33 -5.72 4.82
C GLY A 192 -19.63 -4.43 5.21
N GLY A 193 -18.28 -4.42 5.34
CA GLY A 193 -17.51 -3.23 5.70
C GLY A 193 -16.03 -3.32 5.37
N ILE A 194 -15.35 -2.17 5.40
CA ILE A 194 -13.92 -2.06 5.02
C ILE A 194 -12.95 -2.59 6.08
N GLY A 195 -13.40 -2.90 7.31
CA GLY A 195 -12.49 -3.20 8.43
C GLY A 195 -11.56 -4.37 8.18
N ALA A 196 -12.05 -5.45 7.57
CA ALA A 196 -11.25 -6.62 7.22
C ALA A 196 -10.20 -6.31 6.13
N ALA A 197 -10.59 -5.61 5.08
CA ALA A 197 -9.71 -5.20 4.01
C ALA A 197 -8.65 -4.21 4.52
N PHE A 198 -9.05 -3.26 5.37
CA PHE A 198 -8.13 -2.33 6.03
C PHE A 198 -7.09 -3.05 6.88
N LEU A 199 -7.51 -3.98 7.74
CA LEU A 199 -6.59 -4.75 8.58
C LEU A 199 -5.58 -5.52 7.73
N GLY A 200 -6.06 -6.24 6.71
CA GLY A 200 -5.22 -7.00 5.79
C GLY A 200 -4.23 -6.14 5.02
N ASN A 201 -4.70 -5.01 4.47
CA ASN A 201 -3.85 -4.09 3.71
C ASN A 201 -2.84 -3.37 4.62
N ALA A 202 -3.22 -2.94 5.82
CA ALA A 202 -2.32 -2.31 6.78
C ALA A 202 -1.18 -3.27 7.17
N ILE A 203 -1.50 -4.53 7.50
CA ILE A 203 -0.49 -5.56 7.79
C ILE A 203 0.42 -5.78 6.57
N THR A 204 -0.15 -5.91 5.37
CA THR A 204 0.60 -6.10 4.13
C THR A 204 1.57 -4.95 3.87
N ARG A 205 1.11 -3.70 3.99
CA ARG A 205 1.94 -2.51 3.76
C ARG A 205 3.07 -2.41 4.77
N VAL A 206 2.77 -2.65 6.06
CA VAL A 206 3.80 -2.70 7.11
C VAL A 206 4.80 -3.81 6.82
N ALA A 207 4.35 -5.01 6.44
CA ALA A 207 5.24 -6.12 6.10
C ALA A 207 6.14 -5.81 4.90
N VAL A 208 5.59 -5.21 3.84
CA VAL A 208 6.35 -4.77 2.67
C VAL A 208 7.39 -3.72 3.07
N PHE A 209 7.02 -2.73 3.87
CA PHE A 209 7.96 -1.73 4.38
C PHE A 209 9.09 -2.38 5.19
N LEU A 210 8.77 -3.26 6.13
CA LEU A 210 9.74 -3.97 6.96
C LEU A 210 10.65 -4.88 6.14
N ALA A 211 10.14 -5.56 5.12
CA ALA A 211 10.90 -6.49 4.31
C ALA A 211 11.80 -5.81 3.26
N THR A 212 11.36 -4.68 2.70
CA THR A 212 12.04 -4.02 1.58
C THR A 212 12.71 -2.69 1.96
N GLY A 213 12.33 -2.09 3.09
CA GLY A 213 12.79 -0.79 3.52
C GLY A 213 12.20 0.39 2.76
N HIS A 214 11.29 0.12 1.83
CA HIS A 214 10.51 1.10 1.07
C HIS A 214 9.09 0.59 0.87
N GLU A 215 8.17 1.45 0.50
CA GLU A 215 6.76 1.12 0.22
C GLU A 215 6.58 0.22 -1.02
N GLY A 216 7.40 -0.85 -1.13
CA GLY A 216 7.33 -1.79 -2.24
C GLY A 216 7.91 -1.24 -3.55
N GLN A 217 8.76 -0.24 -3.49
CA GLN A 217 9.62 0.10 -4.63
C GLN A 217 10.65 -1.00 -4.82
N LEU A 218 10.51 -1.65 -5.93
CA LEU A 218 11.45 -2.64 -6.39
C LEU A 218 12.41 -1.99 -7.36
N ALA A 219 13.69 -2.24 -7.16
CA ALA A 219 14.66 -1.93 -8.17
C ALA A 219 14.25 -2.53 -9.51
N PRO A 220 14.31 -1.80 -10.60
CA PRO A 220 14.17 -2.38 -11.92
C PRO A 220 15.20 -3.50 -12.08
N ARG A 221 14.78 -4.61 -12.69
CA ARG A 221 15.65 -5.75 -12.97
C ARG A 221 16.92 -5.28 -13.67
N GLY A 222 18.08 -5.53 -13.11
CA GLY A 222 19.37 -5.09 -13.64
C GLY A 222 20.01 -3.88 -12.94
N LYS A 223 19.27 -3.16 -12.08
CA LYS A 223 19.82 -2.12 -11.18
C LYS A 223 19.89 -2.55 -9.72
N GLU A 224 19.57 -3.81 -9.47
CA GLU A 224 19.51 -4.42 -8.14
C GLU A 224 20.78 -4.25 -7.29
N PRO A 225 22.02 -4.34 -7.83
CA PRO A 225 23.23 -4.19 -7.03
C PRO A 225 23.38 -2.79 -6.42
N GLU A 226 23.20 -1.74 -7.23
CA GLU A 226 23.35 -0.35 -6.76
C GLU A 226 22.27 0.05 -5.78
N GLU A 227 21.06 -0.46 -5.97
CA GLU A 227 19.94 -0.16 -5.09
C GLU A 227 19.96 -1.02 -3.84
N VAL A 228 20.42 -2.28 -3.93
CA VAL A 228 20.72 -3.12 -2.79
C VAL A 228 21.85 -2.52 -1.96
N GLU A 229 22.86 -1.93 -2.61
CA GLU A 229 23.99 -1.28 -1.94
C GLU A 229 23.56 0.06 -1.30
N ARG A 230 22.72 0.85 -1.97
CA ARG A 230 22.10 2.06 -1.43
C ARG A 230 21.19 1.75 -0.23
N ARG A 231 20.46 0.63 -0.27
CA ARG A 231 19.60 0.15 0.80
C ARG A 231 20.36 -0.62 1.89
N SER A 232 21.58 -1.09 1.62
CA SER A 232 22.45 -1.68 2.64
C SER A 232 23.08 -0.60 3.54
N ARG A 233 23.15 0.63 3.08
CA ARG A 233 23.38 1.81 3.91
C ARG A 233 22.07 2.23 4.59
N ALA A 234 21.36 1.24 5.14
CA ALA A 234 20.12 1.48 5.86
C ALA A 234 20.40 2.44 7.02
N PRO A 235 19.45 3.32 7.34
CA PRO A 235 19.53 4.19 8.49
C PRO A 235 19.86 3.41 9.76
N GLU A 236 20.47 4.07 10.74
CA GLU A 236 20.72 3.48 12.06
C GLU A 236 19.44 2.81 12.58
N GLY A 237 19.56 1.59 13.11
CA GLY A 237 18.43 0.81 13.61
C GLY A 237 17.93 -0.32 12.70
N TRP A 238 18.41 -0.42 11.47
CA TRP A 238 18.05 -1.53 10.59
C TRP A 238 19.04 -2.69 10.74
N ARG A 239 18.52 -3.90 10.97
CA ARG A 239 19.31 -5.13 10.94
C ARG A 239 19.06 -5.84 9.61
N ALA A 240 20.11 -6.04 8.83
CA ALA A 240 20.04 -6.82 7.60
C ALA A 240 20.62 -8.22 7.86
N VAL A 241 19.89 -9.26 7.47
CA VAL A 241 20.42 -10.62 7.39
C VAL A 241 20.90 -10.84 5.97
N ASP A 242 22.17 -10.61 5.72
CA ASP A 242 22.75 -10.77 4.39
C ASP A 242 23.00 -12.25 4.07
N ARG A 243 22.45 -12.70 2.96
CA ARG A 243 22.93 -13.93 2.30
C ARG A 243 23.90 -13.53 1.20
N PRO A 244 25.06 -14.20 1.08
CA PRO A 244 26.00 -13.89 0.02
C PRO A 244 25.32 -14.01 -1.34
N SER A 245 25.49 -13.02 -2.20
CA SER A 245 24.97 -13.06 -3.55
C SER A 245 25.58 -14.23 -4.31
N ARG A 246 24.82 -14.84 -5.25
CA ARG A 246 25.35 -15.91 -6.11
C ARG A 246 26.61 -15.51 -6.87
N GLU A 247 26.81 -14.24 -7.09
CA GLU A 247 27.99 -13.68 -7.76
C GLU A 247 29.23 -13.62 -6.85
N ALA A 248 29.04 -13.35 -5.55
CA ALA A 248 30.10 -13.45 -4.55
C ALA A 248 30.59 -14.89 -4.35
N LEU A 249 29.68 -15.87 -4.54
CA LEU A 249 30.01 -17.29 -4.51
C LEU A 249 30.68 -17.79 -5.82
N ARG A 250 30.60 -17.03 -6.93
CA ARG A 250 31.19 -17.39 -8.22
C ARG A 250 32.57 -16.76 -8.48
N LYS A 251 32.97 -15.75 -7.71
CA LYS A 251 34.32 -15.21 -7.80
C LYS A 251 35.26 -16.19 -7.07
N PRO A 252 36.14 -16.92 -7.77
CA PRO A 252 37.18 -17.70 -7.11
C PRO A 252 37.98 -16.73 -6.23
N SER A 253 38.22 -17.11 -5.00
CA SER A 253 38.99 -16.31 -4.07
C SER A 253 40.36 -16.02 -4.73
N ALA A 254 40.68 -14.75 -4.95
CA ALA A 254 41.96 -14.33 -5.52
C ALA A 254 43.20 -14.71 -4.66
N ARG A 255 43.01 -15.57 -3.66
CA ARG A 255 44.04 -16.05 -2.75
C ARG A 255 44.74 -17.32 -3.20
N GLU A 256 44.25 -18.01 -4.25
CA GLU A 256 44.90 -19.26 -4.72
C GLU A 256 45.91 -19.08 -5.88
N SER A 257 46.05 -17.89 -6.49
CA SER A 257 47.02 -17.69 -7.59
C SER A 257 48.41 -17.20 -7.16
N GLY A 258 48.71 -17.19 -5.87
CA GLY A 258 49.98 -16.64 -5.35
C GLY A 258 50.94 -17.67 -4.75
N ARG A 259 50.74 -18.96 -4.99
CA ARG A 259 51.63 -20.00 -4.42
C ARG A 259 52.22 -20.91 -5.51
N ASP A 260 52.78 -20.34 -6.52
CA ASP A 260 53.75 -21.06 -7.39
C ASP A 260 54.61 -20.02 -8.14
N ARG A 261 55.62 -19.54 -7.42
CA ARG A 261 56.90 -19.05 -7.99
C ARG A 261 57.98 -19.03 -6.91
#